data_17a8e800a47f5e80b3f1235625f92187
#
_entry.id   17a8e800a47f5e80b3f1235625f92187
#
_cell.length_a   1.000
_cell.length_b   1.000
_cell.length_c   1.000
_cell.angle_alpha   90.00
_cell.angle_beta   90.00
_cell.angle_gamma   90.00
#
_symmetry.space_group_name_H-M   'P 1'
#
loop_
_entity.id
_entity.type
_entity.pdbx_description
1 polymer ?
#
loop_
_entity_poly.entity_id
_entity_poly.type
_entity_poly.pdbx_seq_one_letter_code
_entity_poly.pdbx_strand_id
1 'polypeptide(L)'
;MPKFFVFSDVHGFYDEFTKALDEAGYDKNNPEHWLISCGDNFDRGDGNSEMLDFLLNSERTILIKGNHEDMLMDALNRGFSERHDIHNGTDKTIWQLSNDLCEFDSAYDRVSPLFNKMLNYFETENYIFVHGWIAVSCFEDYPHWARYRTYKYNPEWRKANEKDWAEARWLNGMQLANEGIIEENKTIVCGHFHTTWGKARYHRPAGDLKGNDYYEFGEGADFSPYYDKGIIAIDGCTAFSGRVNILVIEDEFLGRNG
;
A
#
# COMPACT_ATOMS: atom_id res chain seq x y z
N MET A 1 -17.12 12.66 -14.29
CA MET A 1 -15.84 11.90 -14.33
C MET A 1 -15.59 11.35 -12.94
N PRO A 2 -15.30 10.06 -12.81
CA PRO A 2 -15.04 9.47 -11.50
C PRO A 2 -13.92 10.21 -10.76
N LYS A 3 -14.11 10.38 -9.45
CA LYS A 3 -13.13 10.96 -8.53
C LYS A 3 -12.69 9.88 -7.56
N PHE A 4 -11.42 9.53 -7.63
CA PHE A 4 -10.81 8.49 -6.81
C PHE A 4 -10.10 9.11 -5.62
N PHE A 5 -10.44 8.66 -4.42
CA PHE A 5 -9.76 8.96 -3.16
C PHE A 5 -8.86 7.79 -2.82
N VAL A 6 -7.58 7.95 -3.07
CA VAL A 6 -6.58 6.88 -3.01
C VAL A 6 -5.79 6.97 -1.72
N PHE A 7 -5.67 5.88 -1.01
CA PHE A 7 -4.92 5.76 0.26
C PHE A 7 -4.14 4.46 0.33
N SER A 8 -3.20 4.40 1.25
CA SER A 8 -2.38 3.22 1.53
C SER A 8 -1.86 3.25 2.97
N ASP A 9 -1.42 2.10 3.48
CA ASP A 9 -0.66 2.00 4.73
C ASP A 9 -1.36 2.65 5.93
N VAL A 10 -2.68 2.42 6.02
CA VAL A 10 -3.51 2.91 7.13
C VAL A 10 -3.16 2.20 8.43
N HIS A 11 -2.82 0.89 8.35
CA HIS A 11 -2.36 0.10 9.49
C HIS A 11 -3.25 0.19 10.72
N GLY A 12 -4.58 0.12 10.54
CA GLY A 12 -5.53 0.18 11.65
C GLY A 12 -5.59 1.51 12.39
N PHE A 13 -5.01 2.59 11.86
CA PHE A 13 -5.15 3.95 12.38
C PHE A 13 -6.43 4.59 11.79
N TYR A 14 -7.57 4.05 12.21
CA TYR A 14 -8.87 4.35 11.63
C TYR A 14 -9.31 5.80 11.82
N ASP A 15 -9.03 6.39 12.98
CA ASP A 15 -9.40 7.77 13.28
C ASP A 15 -8.62 8.77 12.40
N GLU A 16 -7.31 8.54 12.22
CA GLU A 16 -6.46 9.33 11.34
C GLU A 16 -6.90 9.21 9.88
N PHE A 17 -7.28 7.99 9.47
CA PHE A 17 -7.78 7.72 8.12
C PHE A 17 -9.10 8.45 7.86
N THR A 18 -10.09 8.31 8.73
CA THR A 18 -11.40 8.94 8.54
C THR A 18 -11.30 10.46 8.54
N LYS A 19 -10.47 11.02 9.41
CA LYS A 19 -10.18 12.47 9.43
C LYS A 19 -9.55 12.93 8.12
N ALA A 20 -8.53 12.22 7.61
CA ALA A 20 -7.89 12.57 6.35
C ALA A 20 -8.85 12.45 5.15
N LEU A 21 -9.75 11.47 5.19
CA LEU A 21 -10.76 11.25 4.16
C LEU A 21 -11.80 12.39 4.14
N ASP A 22 -12.25 12.84 5.30
CA ASP A 22 -13.14 13.99 5.45
C ASP A 22 -12.47 15.28 4.96
N GLU A 23 -11.22 15.51 5.35
CA GLU A 23 -10.43 16.68 4.90
C GLU A 23 -10.21 16.67 3.37
N ALA A 24 -10.10 15.50 2.75
CA ALA A 24 -10.02 15.34 1.29
C ALA A 24 -11.37 15.59 0.59
N GLY A 25 -12.47 15.65 1.32
CA GLY A 25 -13.81 15.92 0.79
C GLY A 25 -14.52 14.70 0.20
N TYR A 26 -14.21 13.50 0.69
CA TYR A 26 -14.94 12.29 0.30
C TYR A 26 -16.38 12.33 0.79
N ASP A 27 -17.32 12.05 -0.12
CA ASP A 27 -18.74 11.87 0.20
C ASP A 27 -19.21 10.51 -0.30
N LYS A 28 -19.55 9.61 0.62
CA LYS A 28 -20.05 8.26 0.30
C LYS A 28 -21.35 8.26 -0.51
N ASN A 29 -22.13 9.33 -0.43
CA ASN A 29 -23.40 9.47 -1.14
C ASN A 29 -23.22 10.01 -2.57
N ASN A 30 -22.04 10.55 -2.90
CA ASN A 30 -21.76 11.03 -4.25
C ASN A 30 -21.42 9.83 -5.17
N PRO A 31 -22.22 9.54 -6.22
CA PRO A 31 -21.99 8.39 -7.09
C PRO A 31 -20.70 8.46 -7.91
N GLU A 32 -20.10 9.64 -8.04
CA GLU A 32 -18.81 9.84 -8.74
C GLU A 32 -17.60 9.58 -7.82
N HIS A 33 -17.79 9.48 -6.50
CA HIS A 33 -16.71 9.24 -5.55
C HIS A 33 -16.42 7.74 -5.38
N TRP A 34 -15.16 7.37 -5.56
CA TRP A 34 -14.64 6.03 -5.41
C TRP A 34 -13.47 6.00 -4.44
N LEU A 35 -13.35 4.94 -3.69
CA LEU A 35 -12.18 4.67 -2.84
C LEU A 35 -11.24 3.71 -3.56
N ILE A 36 -9.93 3.92 -3.43
CA ILE A 36 -8.89 2.96 -3.81
C ILE A 36 -7.95 2.78 -2.62
N SER A 37 -7.94 1.58 -2.04
CA SER A 37 -6.91 1.19 -1.07
C SER A 37 -5.76 0.53 -1.81
N CYS A 38 -4.56 1.06 -1.66
CA CYS A 38 -3.32 0.45 -2.17
C CYS A 38 -2.69 -0.54 -1.16
N GLY A 39 -3.49 -1.11 -0.24
CA GLY A 39 -3.05 -2.15 0.70
C GLY A 39 -2.57 -1.64 2.04
N ASP A 40 -2.18 -2.59 2.90
CA ASP A 40 -1.73 -2.39 4.28
C ASP A 40 -2.76 -1.62 5.13
N ASN A 41 -3.98 -2.14 5.13
CA ASN A 41 -5.09 -1.55 5.86
C ASN A 41 -5.05 -1.89 7.37
N PHE A 42 -4.44 -3.03 7.69
CA PHE A 42 -4.44 -3.64 9.02
C PHE A 42 -3.05 -3.60 9.69
N ASP A 43 -3.00 -4.13 10.89
CA ASP A 43 -1.83 -4.22 11.77
C ASP A 43 -1.48 -2.89 12.47
N ARG A 44 -0.62 -2.94 13.48
CA ARG A 44 -0.06 -1.83 14.25
C ARG A 44 -1.07 -1.01 15.06
N GLY A 45 -2.08 -0.44 14.43
CA GLY A 45 -3.09 0.44 15.05
C GLY A 45 -4.12 -0.27 15.91
N ASP A 46 -5.03 0.50 16.51
CA ASP A 46 -6.07 0.00 17.40
C ASP A 46 -7.44 -0.17 16.73
N GLY A 47 -7.64 0.39 15.55
CA GLY A 47 -8.91 0.43 14.82
C GLY A 47 -9.02 -0.59 13.69
N ASN A 48 -8.44 -1.82 13.84
CA ASN A 48 -8.50 -2.83 12.77
C ASN A 48 -9.92 -3.36 12.53
N SER A 49 -10.73 -3.46 13.59
CA SER A 49 -12.12 -3.89 13.47
C SER A 49 -12.98 -2.86 12.75
N GLU A 50 -12.82 -1.58 13.12
CA GLU A 50 -13.51 -0.44 12.50
C GLU A 50 -13.09 -0.29 11.02
N MET A 51 -11.80 -0.50 10.73
CA MET A 51 -11.29 -0.46 9.35
C MET A 51 -11.89 -1.58 8.49
N LEU A 52 -11.97 -2.81 9.03
CA LEU A 52 -12.63 -3.92 8.36
C LEU A 52 -14.10 -3.62 8.07
N ASP A 53 -14.83 -3.16 9.08
CA ASP A 53 -16.26 -2.85 8.95
C ASP A 53 -16.49 -1.71 7.95
N PHE A 54 -15.63 -0.69 7.94
CA PHE A 54 -15.68 0.39 6.96
C PHE A 54 -15.49 -0.14 5.53
N LEU A 55 -14.46 -0.96 5.29
CA LEU A 55 -14.14 -1.49 3.96
C LEU A 55 -15.22 -2.46 3.45
N LEU A 56 -15.79 -3.30 4.33
CA LEU A 56 -16.86 -4.23 3.98
C LEU A 56 -18.16 -3.50 3.58
N ASN A 57 -18.45 -2.36 4.20
CA ASN A 57 -19.67 -1.58 3.99
C ASN A 57 -19.51 -0.47 2.91
N SER A 58 -18.33 -0.33 2.33
CA SER A 58 -18.07 0.68 1.29
C SER A 58 -18.32 0.11 -0.11
N GLU A 59 -19.42 0.55 -0.76
CA GLU A 59 -19.88 -0.01 -2.03
C GLU A 59 -18.94 0.28 -3.23
N ARG A 60 -18.42 1.51 -3.31
CA ARG A 60 -17.55 1.96 -4.39
C ARG A 60 -16.09 1.97 -3.96
N THR A 61 -15.58 0.77 -3.62
CA THR A 61 -14.21 0.60 -3.13
C THR A 61 -13.47 -0.43 -3.96
N ILE A 62 -12.29 -0.06 -4.41
CA ILE A 62 -11.33 -0.93 -5.08
C ILE A 62 -10.24 -1.23 -4.04
N LEU A 63 -9.97 -2.51 -3.84
CA LEU A 63 -9.06 -2.99 -2.80
C LEU A 63 -7.87 -3.68 -3.45
N ILE A 64 -6.68 -3.18 -3.18
CA ILE A 64 -5.42 -3.79 -3.61
C ILE A 64 -4.78 -4.42 -2.39
N LYS A 65 -4.23 -5.60 -2.58
CA LYS A 65 -3.59 -6.38 -1.52
C LYS A 65 -2.21 -5.82 -1.21
N GLY A 66 -1.92 -5.55 0.06
CA GLY A 66 -0.59 -5.25 0.57
C GLY A 66 0.12 -6.48 1.12
N ASN A 67 1.36 -6.33 1.54
CA ASN A 67 2.10 -7.42 2.16
C ASN A 67 1.62 -7.73 3.58
N HIS A 68 1.02 -6.79 4.30
CA HIS A 68 0.39 -7.05 5.60
C HIS A 68 -0.90 -7.86 5.48
N GLU A 69 -1.65 -7.71 4.39
CA GLU A 69 -2.77 -8.62 4.10
C GLU A 69 -2.28 -10.05 3.85
N ASP A 70 -1.16 -10.26 3.12
CA ASP A 70 -0.57 -11.59 2.95
C ASP A 70 -0.13 -12.18 4.30
N MET A 71 0.56 -11.39 5.14
CA MET A 71 1.00 -11.81 6.48
C MET A 71 -0.17 -12.21 7.37
N LEU A 72 -1.25 -11.42 7.38
CA LEU A 72 -2.46 -11.74 8.15
C LEU A 72 -3.08 -13.06 7.68
N MET A 73 -3.25 -13.25 6.37
CA MET A 73 -3.79 -14.51 5.85
C MET A 73 -2.90 -15.71 6.13
N ASP A 74 -1.59 -15.54 6.06
CA ASP A 74 -0.64 -16.60 6.40
C ASP A 74 -0.72 -16.99 7.88
N ALA A 75 -0.82 -16.03 8.80
CA ALA A 75 -1.00 -16.28 10.22
C ALA A 75 -2.34 -16.99 10.51
N LEU A 76 -3.43 -16.52 9.90
CA LEU A 76 -4.76 -17.13 10.03
C LEU A 76 -4.77 -18.58 9.50
N ASN A 77 -4.18 -18.83 8.34
CA ASN A 77 -4.09 -20.18 7.77
C ASN A 77 -3.21 -21.13 8.60
N ARG A 78 -2.17 -20.62 9.25
CA ARG A 78 -1.34 -21.41 10.18
C ARG A 78 -2.03 -21.72 11.51
N GLY A 79 -2.97 -20.86 11.94
CA GLY A 79 -3.63 -20.97 13.24
C GLY A 79 -2.75 -20.54 14.43
N PHE A 80 -1.65 -19.84 14.19
CA PHE A 80 -0.76 -19.24 15.21
C PHE A 80 0.07 -18.11 14.64
N SER A 81 0.48 -17.15 15.52
CA SER A 81 1.37 -16.06 15.17
C SER A 81 2.82 -16.45 15.39
N GLU A 82 3.67 -16.14 14.42
CA GLU A 82 5.13 -16.22 14.53
C GLU A 82 5.71 -14.92 15.10
N ARG A 83 7.01 -14.94 15.43
CA ARG A 83 7.68 -13.76 16.00
C ARG A 83 7.57 -12.52 15.08
N HIS A 84 7.59 -12.73 13.79
CA HIS A 84 7.53 -11.63 12.84
C HIS A 84 6.12 -11.05 12.77
N ASP A 85 5.07 -11.87 12.90
CA ASP A 85 3.67 -11.42 12.95
C ASP A 85 3.43 -10.53 14.18
N ILE A 86 3.95 -10.97 15.35
CA ILE A 86 3.89 -10.20 16.60
C ILE A 86 4.63 -8.86 16.43
N HIS A 87 5.81 -8.86 15.81
CA HIS A 87 6.58 -7.64 15.58
C HIS A 87 5.85 -6.62 14.69
N ASN A 88 5.07 -7.10 13.73
CA ASN A 88 4.31 -6.27 12.80
C ASN A 88 2.91 -5.90 13.31
N GLY A 89 2.44 -6.51 14.40
CA GLY A 89 1.14 -6.24 15.01
C GLY A 89 0.00 -7.09 14.45
N THR A 90 0.31 -8.13 13.66
CA THR A 90 -0.67 -9.04 13.06
C THR A 90 -1.42 -9.85 14.13
N ASP A 91 -0.75 -10.25 15.23
CA ASP A 91 -1.38 -10.89 16.38
C ASP A 91 -2.43 -9.99 17.06
N LYS A 92 -2.13 -8.69 17.18
CA LYS A 92 -3.08 -7.69 17.68
C LYS A 92 -4.29 -7.55 16.76
N THR A 93 -4.07 -7.55 15.44
CA THR A 93 -5.13 -7.53 14.43
C THR A 93 -6.04 -8.76 14.60
N ILE A 94 -5.47 -9.96 14.68
CA ILE A 94 -6.23 -11.20 14.87
C ILE A 94 -7.08 -11.10 16.14
N TRP A 95 -6.51 -10.65 17.26
CA TRP A 95 -7.25 -10.47 18.50
C TRP A 95 -8.40 -9.46 18.38
N GLN A 96 -8.19 -8.33 17.71
CA GLN A 96 -9.24 -7.31 17.50
C GLN A 96 -10.35 -7.77 16.56
N LEU A 97 -10.02 -8.64 15.60
CA LEU A 97 -10.99 -9.18 14.65
C LEU A 97 -11.73 -10.41 15.19
N SER A 98 -11.21 -11.06 16.21
CA SER A 98 -11.86 -12.21 16.82
C SER A 98 -13.03 -11.81 17.73
N ASN A 99 -14.06 -12.65 17.76
CA ASN A 99 -15.24 -12.42 18.60
C ASN A 99 -15.33 -13.41 19.78
N ASP A 100 -14.44 -14.41 19.87
CA ASP A 100 -14.45 -15.47 20.86
C ASP A 100 -13.07 -16.07 21.14
N LEU A 101 -13.05 -17.18 21.90
CA LEU A 101 -11.82 -17.90 22.29
C LEU A 101 -11.13 -18.63 21.11
N CYS A 102 -11.80 -18.80 19.98
CA CYS A 102 -11.24 -19.37 18.74
C CYS A 102 -10.74 -18.25 17.83
N GLU A 103 -9.77 -17.48 18.31
CA GLU A 103 -9.34 -16.20 17.72
C GLU A 103 -9.05 -16.27 16.22
N PHE A 104 -8.32 -17.29 15.77
CA PHE A 104 -7.90 -17.41 14.38
C PHE A 104 -9.06 -17.73 13.43
N ASP A 105 -9.90 -18.69 13.77
CA ASP A 105 -11.05 -19.08 12.95
C ASP A 105 -12.07 -17.94 12.86
N SER A 106 -12.37 -17.30 14.00
CA SER A 106 -13.30 -16.18 14.08
C SER A 106 -12.79 -14.97 13.29
N ALA A 107 -11.51 -14.64 13.38
CA ALA A 107 -10.89 -13.58 12.59
C ALA A 107 -10.88 -13.92 11.09
N TYR A 108 -10.56 -15.18 10.73
CA TYR A 108 -10.60 -15.63 9.33
C TYR A 108 -11.98 -15.47 8.70
N ASP A 109 -13.03 -15.89 9.40
CA ASP A 109 -14.41 -15.77 8.90
C ASP A 109 -14.82 -14.32 8.66
N ARG A 110 -14.32 -13.38 9.49
CA ARG A 110 -14.60 -11.96 9.33
C ARG A 110 -13.86 -11.32 8.17
N VAL A 111 -12.59 -11.66 7.95
CA VAL A 111 -11.77 -10.97 6.93
C VAL A 111 -11.88 -11.60 5.55
N SER A 112 -12.14 -12.91 5.45
CA SER A 112 -12.16 -13.64 4.18
C SER A 112 -13.07 -13.01 3.11
N PRO A 113 -14.28 -12.47 3.43
CA PRO A 113 -15.13 -11.81 2.44
C PRO A 113 -14.46 -10.56 1.82
N LEU A 114 -13.61 -9.84 2.57
CA LEU A 114 -12.87 -8.69 2.09
C LEU A 114 -11.71 -9.14 1.20
N PHE A 115 -10.90 -10.07 1.69
CA PHE A 115 -9.68 -10.55 1.01
C PHE A 115 -9.98 -11.22 -0.33
N ASN A 116 -11.13 -11.91 -0.44
CA ASN A 116 -11.59 -12.50 -1.71
C ASN A 116 -11.91 -11.46 -2.81
N LYS A 117 -12.04 -10.18 -2.45
CA LYS A 117 -12.28 -9.07 -3.38
C LYS A 117 -11.01 -8.31 -3.74
N MET A 118 -9.90 -8.55 -3.02
CA MET A 118 -8.66 -7.82 -3.23
C MET A 118 -7.98 -8.22 -4.54
N LEU A 119 -7.44 -7.21 -5.21
CA LEU A 119 -6.73 -7.30 -6.48
C LEU A 119 -5.22 -7.17 -6.25
N ASN A 120 -4.42 -7.60 -7.20
CA ASN A 120 -2.99 -7.34 -7.20
C ASN A 120 -2.68 -5.92 -7.67
N TYR A 121 -3.49 -5.40 -8.58
CA TYR A 121 -3.40 -4.04 -9.13
C TYR A 121 -4.77 -3.59 -9.66
N PHE A 122 -4.89 -2.30 -9.88
CA PHE A 122 -6.01 -1.70 -10.59
C PHE A 122 -5.49 -0.63 -11.57
N GLU A 123 -6.18 -0.41 -12.70
CA GLU A 123 -5.81 0.59 -13.68
C GLU A 123 -6.97 1.49 -14.07
N THR A 124 -6.67 2.76 -14.25
CA THR A 124 -7.49 3.75 -14.94
C THR A 124 -6.81 4.15 -16.26
N GLU A 125 -7.35 5.12 -16.98
CA GLU A 125 -6.75 5.55 -18.26
C GLU A 125 -5.29 6.00 -18.09
N ASN A 126 -4.98 6.79 -17.04
CA ASN A 126 -3.68 7.41 -16.85
C ASN A 126 -2.88 6.85 -15.66
N TYR A 127 -3.48 6.01 -14.82
CA TYR A 127 -2.85 5.54 -13.58
C TYR A 127 -2.88 4.03 -13.43
N ILE A 128 -1.89 3.51 -12.70
CA ILE A 128 -1.81 2.14 -12.20
C ILE A 128 -1.69 2.22 -10.69
N PHE A 129 -2.52 1.47 -9.97
CA PHE A 129 -2.51 1.42 -8.51
C PHE A 129 -2.01 0.05 -8.08
N VAL A 130 -1.01 0.04 -7.21
CA VAL A 130 -0.37 -1.16 -6.64
C VAL A 130 -0.02 -0.91 -5.18
N HIS A 131 0.43 -1.94 -4.46
CA HIS A 131 0.96 -1.73 -3.11
C HIS A 131 2.44 -1.32 -3.14
N GLY A 132 3.37 -2.25 -3.39
CA GLY A 132 4.81 -1.95 -3.48
C GLY A 132 5.21 -1.45 -4.87
N TRP A 133 5.16 -2.32 -5.87
CA TRP A 133 5.41 -1.99 -7.27
C TRP A 133 4.69 -2.96 -8.23
N ILE A 134 4.83 -2.76 -9.53
CA ILE A 134 4.46 -3.75 -10.55
C ILE A 134 5.41 -4.95 -10.49
N ALA A 135 4.95 -6.13 -10.91
CA ALA A 135 5.79 -7.31 -10.92
C ALA A 135 6.95 -7.16 -11.90
N VAL A 136 8.16 -7.32 -11.43
CA VAL A 136 9.41 -7.13 -12.19
C VAL A 136 10.10 -8.46 -12.46
N SER A 137 10.96 -8.51 -13.47
CA SER A 137 11.90 -9.63 -13.63
C SER A 137 13.08 -9.44 -12.68
N CYS A 138 13.34 -10.47 -11.85
CA CYS A 138 14.46 -10.49 -10.93
C CYS A 138 15.58 -11.39 -11.48
N PHE A 139 16.80 -10.89 -11.49
CA PHE A 139 17.99 -11.63 -11.89
C PHE A 139 18.96 -11.70 -10.72
N GLU A 140 19.34 -12.91 -10.33
CA GLU A 140 20.39 -13.15 -9.35
C GLU A 140 21.73 -13.35 -10.10
N ASP A 141 22.46 -12.28 -10.31
CA ASP A 141 23.66 -12.28 -11.17
C ASP A 141 24.99 -12.56 -10.41
N TYR A 142 24.98 -12.99 -9.12
CA TYR A 142 26.22 -13.12 -8.35
C TYR A 142 26.28 -14.31 -7.40
N PRO A 143 27.52 -14.78 -7.06
CA PRO A 143 27.72 -15.90 -6.16
C PRO A 143 27.11 -15.62 -4.77
N HIS A 144 26.66 -16.66 -4.09
CA HIS A 144 25.83 -16.71 -2.86
C HIS A 144 26.21 -15.78 -1.69
N TRP A 145 27.31 -15.07 -1.75
CA TRP A 145 27.76 -14.12 -0.70
C TRP A 145 27.46 -12.65 -1.00
N ALA A 146 27.09 -12.31 -2.23
CA ALA A 146 26.69 -10.94 -2.63
C ALA A 146 25.24 -10.97 -3.09
N ARG A 147 24.30 -10.76 -2.15
CA ARG A 147 22.85 -10.74 -2.42
C ARG A 147 22.44 -9.40 -3.05
N TYR A 148 22.93 -9.10 -4.25
CA TYR A 148 22.37 -8.00 -5.05
C TYR A 148 21.32 -8.57 -5.99
N ARG A 149 20.06 -8.16 -5.79
CA ARG A 149 18.98 -8.42 -6.75
C ARG A 149 19.00 -7.29 -7.77
N THR A 150 19.12 -7.63 -9.05
CA THR A 150 18.95 -6.68 -10.16
C THR A 150 17.54 -6.86 -10.70
N TYR A 151 16.79 -5.79 -10.76
CA TYR A 151 15.44 -5.79 -11.29
C TYR A 151 15.43 -5.23 -12.71
N LYS A 152 14.52 -5.73 -13.54
CA LYS A 152 14.26 -5.20 -14.88
C LYS A 152 12.76 -5.10 -15.11
N TYR A 153 12.38 -4.10 -15.89
CA TYR A 153 10.99 -3.98 -16.32
C TYR A 153 10.51 -5.25 -17.02
N ASN A 154 9.35 -5.74 -16.60
CA ASN A 154 8.70 -6.90 -17.18
C ASN A 154 7.50 -6.42 -18.02
N PRO A 155 7.52 -6.47 -19.36
CA PRO A 155 6.39 -6.00 -20.18
C PRO A 155 5.11 -6.83 -19.99
N GLU A 156 5.24 -8.07 -19.48
CA GLU A 156 4.12 -8.97 -19.21
C GLU A 156 3.66 -8.94 -17.72
N TRP A 157 4.03 -7.92 -16.97
CA TRP A 157 3.75 -7.83 -15.52
C TRP A 157 2.26 -8.01 -15.17
N ARG A 158 1.34 -7.60 -16.07
CA ARG A 158 -0.10 -7.77 -15.88
C ARG A 158 -0.53 -9.25 -15.85
N LYS A 159 0.28 -10.15 -16.41
CA LYS A 159 0.06 -11.60 -16.43
C LYS A 159 0.90 -12.34 -15.40
N ALA A 160 1.60 -11.62 -14.52
CA ALA A 160 2.42 -12.20 -13.47
C ALA A 160 1.57 -13.11 -12.57
N ASN A 161 2.17 -14.19 -12.10
CA ASN A 161 1.51 -15.12 -11.20
C ASN A 161 1.48 -14.57 -9.76
N GLU A 162 0.73 -15.23 -8.86
CA GLU A 162 0.57 -14.75 -7.49
C GLU A 162 1.89 -14.70 -6.70
N LYS A 163 2.84 -15.58 -7.00
CA LYS A 163 4.16 -15.53 -6.35
C LYS A 163 4.93 -14.28 -6.74
N ASP A 164 4.92 -13.90 -8.02
CA ASP A 164 5.59 -12.69 -8.50
C ASP A 164 4.92 -11.43 -7.92
N TRP A 165 3.59 -11.45 -7.78
CA TRP A 165 2.85 -10.37 -7.11
C TRP A 165 3.13 -10.31 -5.61
N ALA A 166 3.24 -11.46 -4.92
CA ALA A 166 3.64 -11.50 -3.51
C ALA A 166 5.02 -10.87 -3.30
N GLU A 167 5.99 -11.12 -4.22
CA GLU A 167 7.30 -10.45 -4.19
C GLU A 167 7.18 -8.95 -4.51
N ALA A 168 6.33 -8.57 -5.48
CA ALA A 168 6.14 -7.19 -5.90
C ALA A 168 5.58 -6.29 -4.79
N ARG A 169 4.77 -6.84 -3.89
CA ARG A 169 4.24 -6.11 -2.72
C ARG A 169 5.32 -5.66 -1.74
N TRP A 170 6.52 -6.26 -1.76
CA TRP A 170 7.66 -5.88 -0.91
C TRP A 170 8.65 -4.94 -1.60
N LEU A 171 8.43 -4.57 -2.84
CA LEU A 171 9.37 -3.73 -3.59
C LEU A 171 9.24 -2.25 -3.21
N ASN A 172 10.38 -1.56 -3.19
CA ASN A 172 10.40 -0.12 -3.03
C ASN A 172 10.17 0.57 -4.37
N GLY A 173 8.94 1.07 -4.60
CA GLY A 173 8.59 1.73 -5.85
C GLY A 173 9.42 2.96 -6.17
N MET A 174 9.78 3.78 -5.16
CA MET A 174 10.61 4.97 -5.36
C MET A 174 12.02 4.62 -5.83
N GLN A 175 12.59 3.52 -5.32
CA GLN A 175 13.88 3.04 -5.81
C GLN A 175 13.77 2.57 -7.26
N LEU A 176 12.80 1.74 -7.58
CA LEU A 176 12.64 1.17 -8.92
C LEU A 176 12.32 2.25 -9.97
N ALA A 177 11.49 3.23 -9.62
CA ALA A 177 11.22 4.36 -10.49
C ALA A 177 12.48 5.19 -10.76
N ASN A 178 13.31 5.44 -9.73
CA ASN A 178 14.61 6.13 -9.89
C ASN A 178 15.60 5.32 -10.74
N GLU A 179 15.51 3.99 -10.74
CA GLU A 179 16.28 3.10 -11.63
C GLU A 179 15.71 3.02 -13.05
N GLY A 180 14.61 3.75 -13.33
CA GLY A 180 13.97 3.81 -14.65
C GLY A 180 13.03 2.64 -14.95
N ILE A 181 12.67 1.83 -13.95
CA ILE A 181 11.72 0.72 -14.08
C ILE A 181 10.31 1.29 -13.85
N ILE A 182 9.76 1.93 -14.86
CA ILE A 182 8.46 2.59 -14.85
C ILE A 182 7.58 2.09 -16.01
N GLU A 183 6.29 2.30 -15.91
CA GLU A 183 5.36 2.08 -17.02
C GLU A 183 5.35 3.29 -17.94
N GLU A 184 5.42 3.05 -19.25
CA GLU A 184 5.27 4.12 -20.22
C GLU A 184 3.80 4.60 -20.28
N ASN A 185 3.61 5.90 -20.39
CA ASN A 185 2.29 6.56 -20.56
C ASN A 185 1.34 6.48 -19.36
N LYS A 186 1.74 5.89 -18.24
CA LYS A 186 0.93 5.88 -17.00
C LYS A 186 1.79 6.21 -15.79
N THR A 187 1.16 6.79 -14.79
CA THR A 187 1.78 7.01 -13.48
C THR A 187 1.38 5.88 -12.53
N ILE A 188 2.36 5.26 -11.88
CA ILE A 188 2.12 4.24 -10.87
C ILE A 188 1.92 4.93 -9.51
N VAL A 189 0.80 4.64 -8.85
CA VAL A 189 0.50 5.08 -7.48
C VAL A 189 0.72 3.91 -6.54
N CYS A 190 1.56 4.09 -5.51
CA CYS A 190 1.93 3.02 -4.59
C CYS A 190 2.09 3.49 -3.13
N GLY A 191 2.12 2.52 -2.21
CA GLY A 191 2.43 2.67 -0.79
C GLY A 191 3.70 1.94 -0.38
N HIS A 192 3.61 1.15 0.72
CA HIS A 192 4.61 0.22 1.27
C HIS A 192 5.85 0.89 1.87
N PHE A 193 6.52 1.78 1.17
CA PHE A 193 7.65 2.55 1.68
C PHE A 193 7.23 4.00 1.92
N HIS A 194 7.52 4.48 3.14
CA HIS A 194 7.17 5.85 3.52
C HIS A 194 7.82 6.90 2.61
N THR A 195 7.06 7.91 2.27
CA THR A 195 7.44 8.94 1.28
C THR A 195 8.74 9.66 1.60
N THR A 196 9.07 9.82 2.89
CA THR A 196 10.30 10.45 3.35
C THR A 196 11.55 9.66 2.97
N TRP A 197 11.45 8.32 2.75
CA TRP A 197 12.57 7.51 2.26
C TRP A 197 13.08 8.01 0.91
N GLY A 198 12.17 8.23 -0.04
CA GLY A 198 12.50 8.75 -1.37
C GLY A 198 12.95 10.20 -1.33
N LYS A 199 12.22 11.05 -0.57
CA LYS A 199 12.59 12.46 -0.42
C LYS A 199 13.99 12.64 0.16
N ALA A 200 14.35 11.86 1.16
CA ALA A 200 15.68 11.88 1.78
C ALA A 200 16.81 11.49 0.82
N ARG A 201 16.53 10.71 -0.21
CA ARG A 201 17.54 10.18 -1.17
C ARG A 201 17.56 10.92 -2.49
N TYR A 202 16.40 11.32 -3.00
CA TYR A 202 16.27 11.81 -4.37
C TYR A 202 15.87 13.29 -4.47
N HIS A 203 15.27 13.88 -3.40
CA HIS A 203 14.76 15.25 -3.43
C HIS A 203 15.48 16.21 -2.48
N ARG A 204 16.66 15.81 -1.95
CA ARG A 204 17.44 16.72 -1.10
C ARG A 204 17.99 17.90 -1.89
N PRO A 205 18.08 19.09 -1.25
CA PRO A 205 18.76 20.22 -1.86
C PRO A 205 20.23 19.89 -2.22
N ALA A 206 20.68 20.31 -3.37
CA ALA A 206 22.06 20.11 -3.79
C ALA A 206 23.02 20.79 -2.79
N GLY A 207 24.04 20.05 -2.35
CA GLY A 207 25.05 20.54 -1.40
C GLY A 207 24.62 20.49 0.07
N ASP A 208 23.45 19.96 0.39
CA ASP A 208 23.06 19.74 1.78
C ASP A 208 23.90 18.63 2.41
N LEU A 209 24.52 18.92 3.56
CA LEU A 209 25.38 18.01 4.31
C LEU A 209 24.62 17.20 5.39
N LYS A 210 23.32 17.44 5.57
CA LYS A 210 22.50 16.69 6.51
C LYS A 210 22.32 15.25 6.02
N GLY A 211 22.36 14.29 6.96
CA GLY A 211 22.18 12.87 6.63
C GLY A 211 20.74 12.53 6.23
N ASN A 212 20.55 11.31 5.71
CA ASN A 212 19.20 10.82 5.37
C ASN A 212 18.27 10.85 6.59
N ASP A 213 18.76 10.48 7.78
CA ASP A 213 17.95 10.44 9.00
C ASP A 213 17.26 11.77 9.32
N TYR A 214 17.91 12.91 9.00
CA TYR A 214 17.30 14.23 9.19
C TYR A 214 16.04 14.42 8.33
N TYR A 215 16.05 13.94 7.09
CA TYR A 215 14.93 14.05 6.16
C TYR A 215 13.96 12.88 6.23
N GLU A 216 14.37 11.74 6.77
CA GLU A 216 13.57 10.53 6.82
C GLU A 216 12.70 10.48 8.09
N PHE A 217 13.29 10.78 9.26
CA PHE A 217 12.60 10.72 10.56
C PHE A 217 12.89 11.92 11.47
N GLY A 218 13.76 12.85 11.06
CA GLY A 218 14.16 14.02 11.84
C GLY A 218 13.32 15.28 11.52
N GLU A 219 13.86 16.45 11.90
CA GLU A 219 13.17 17.75 11.78
C GLU A 219 12.83 18.14 10.33
N GLY A 220 13.54 17.60 9.35
CA GLY A 220 13.31 17.84 7.92
C GLY A 220 12.38 16.82 7.26
N ALA A 221 11.79 15.89 8.03
CA ALA A 221 10.92 14.87 7.49
C ALA A 221 9.60 15.45 6.98
N ASP A 222 9.28 15.14 5.72
CA ASP A 222 8.01 15.52 5.09
C ASP A 222 7.29 14.27 4.61
N PHE A 223 6.25 13.85 5.34
CA PHE A 223 5.43 12.67 5.08
C PHE A 223 4.30 12.91 4.06
N SER A 224 4.25 14.07 3.40
CA SER A 224 3.31 14.29 2.28
C SER A 224 3.64 13.38 1.08
N PRO A 225 2.74 13.19 0.11
CA PRO A 225 3.00 12.34 -1.05
C PRO A 225 4.33 12.68 -1.77
N TYR A 226 5.01 11.66 -2.23
CA TYR A 226 6.22 11.77 -3.06
C TYR A 226 5.83 11.73 -4.54
N TYR A 227 6.33 12.67 -5.32
CA TYR A 227 6.07 12.77 -6.76
C TYR A 227 7.38 12.73 -7.52
N ASP A 228 7.47 11.84 -8.49
CA ASP A 228 8.58 11.82 -9.45
C ASP A 228 8.11 11.21 -10.79
N LYS A 229 9.01 11.12 -11.76
CA LYS A 229 8.69 10.59 -13.08
C LYS A 229 8.13 9.16 -12.99
N GLY A 230 6.86 9.01 -13.40
CA GLY A 230 6.17 7.72 -13.48
C GLY A 230 5.70 7.15 -12.15
N ILE A 231 5.84 7.89 -11.03
CA ILE A 231 5.43 7.45 -9.69
C ILE A 231 4.77 8.55 -8.86
N ILE A 232 3.79 8.15 -8.06
CA ILE A 232 3.31 8.86 -6.88
C ILE A 232 3.31 7.86 -5.72
N ALA A 233 4.17 8.05 -4.70
CA ALA A 233 4.12 7.24 -3.49
C ALA A 233 3.35 7.98 -2.39
N ILE A 234 2.51 7.25 -1.64
CA ILE A 234 1.54 7.86 -0.71
C ILE A 234 1.59 7.32 0.72
N ASP A 235 2.49 6.40 1.07
CA ASP A 235 2.66 5.95 2.45
C ASP A 235 3.14 7.10 3.34
N GLY A 236 2.27 7.55 4.24
CA GLY A 236 2.53 8.62 5.21
C GLY A 236 3.30 8.17 6.45
N CYS A 237 3.70 6.89 6.54
CA CYS A 237 4.28 6.29 7.76
C CYS A 237 3.38 6.51 8.98
N THR A 238 2.11 6.15 8.88
CA THR A 238 1.04 6.53 9.82
C THR A 238 1.38 6.23 11.27
N ALA A 239 1.99 5.06 11.54
CA ALA A 239 2.40 4.67 12.89
C ALA A 239 3.41 5.63 13.55
N PHE A 240 4.19 6.36 12.76
CA PHE A 240 5.19 7.31 13.25
C PHE A 240 4.71 8.75 13.14
N SER A 241 4.12 9.13 12.02
CA SER A 241 3.75 10.50 11.70
C SER A 241 2.34 10.89 12.16
N GLY A 242 1.47 9.92 12.42
CA GLY A 242 0.02 10.13 12.58
C GLY A 242 -0.67 10.62 11.31
N ARG A 243 -0.05 10.46 10.14
CA ARG A 243 -0.56 10.98 8.87
C ARG A 243 -0.98 9.85 7.93
N VAL A 244 -2.22 9.92 7.45
CA VAL A 244 -2.68 9.18 6.27
C VAL A 244 -2.76 10.15 5.09
N ASN A 245 -2.11 9.83 3.98
CA ASN A 245 -2.23 10.61 2.76
C ASN A 245 -3.44 10.13 1.96
N ILE A 246 -4.32 11.06 1.59
CA ILE A 246 -5.41 10.82 0.63
C ILE A 246 -5.05 11.56 -0.66
N LEU A 247 -4.75 10.81 -1.72
CA LEU A 247 -4.52 11.37 -3.05
C LEU A 247 -5.85 11.41 -3.81
N VAL A 248 -6.26 12.59 -4.27
CA VAL A 248 -7.49 12.75 -5.04
C VAL A 248 -7.16 12.83 -6.52
N ILE A 249 -7.71 11.92 -7.30
CA ILE A 249 -7.50 11.79 -8.75
C ILE A 249 -8.84 11.83 -9.48
N GLU A 250 -8.94 12.61 -10.53
CA GLU A 250 -10.05 12.55 -11.49
C GLU A 250 -9.54 11.85 -12.75
N ASP A 251 -10.12 10.69 -13.09
CA ASP A 251 -9.72 9.89 -14.26
C ASP A 251 -10.85 8.96 -14.71
N GLU A 252 -10.71 8.36 -15.89
CA GLU A 252 -11.69 7.44 -16.46
C GLU A 252 -11.34 5.98 -16.19
N PHE A 253 -12.36 5.13 -15.99
CA PHE A 253 -12.16 3.69 -15.96
C PHE A 253 -11.72 3.17 -17.32
N LEU A 254 -10.77 2.22 -17.34
CA LEU A 254 -10.40 1.54 -18.58
C LEU A 254 -11.62 0.90 -19.25
N GLY A 255 -11.76 1.10 -20.56
CA GLY A 255 -12.76 0.40 -21.38
C GLY A 255 -14.18 0.95 -21.33
N ARG A 256 -14.42 2.16 -20.81
CA ARG A 256 -15.71 2.86 -20.95
C ARG A 256 -15.84 3.70 -22.23
N ASN A 257 -14.97 3.49 -23.21
CA ASN A 257 -15.11 4.05 -24.54
C ASN A 257 -15.87 3.06 -25.43
N GLY A 258 -17.21 3.23 -25.53
CA GLY A 258 -18.03 2.42 -26.42
C GLY A 258 -19.50 2.51 -26.10
#